data_4073f6c45c06ea8848592664db998f6a
#
_entry.id   4073f6c45c06ea8848592664db998f6a
#
_cell.length_a   1.000
_cell.length_b   1.000
_cell.length_c   1.000
_cell.angle_alpha   90.00
_cell.angle_beta   90.00
_cell.angle_gamma   90.00
#
_symmetry.space_group_name_H-M   'P 1'
#
loop_
_entity.id
_entity.type
_entity.pdbx_description
1 polymer ?
#
loop_
_entity_poly.entity_id
_entity_poly.type
_entity_poly.pdbx_seq_one_letter_code
_entity_poly.pdbx_strand_id
1 'polypeptide(L)'
;MQTFTDAAGDRWTLDLNIRTVRELRRKMDADRETFGGVDFLDFSTLLYSLNDVFFAADLLALICADEIEAKGLDAEKFGERLRGKVLFDAIEALTAEYIDFFPDPTTAAKLRAVVEKNKTARETLAETVAKAASEAIDLEVENAVRELGRLSSAKSDSAEGASPE
;
A
#
# COMPACT_ATOMS: atom_id res chain seq x y z
N MET A 1 4.20 -13.95 17.00
CA MET A 1 4.76 -12.60 17.24
C MET A 1 5.59 -12.22 16.04
N GLN A 2 5.11 -11.27 15.25
CA GLN A 2 5.76 -10.77 14.03
C GLN A 2 6.46 -9.45 14.30
N THR A 3 7.36 -9.06 13.42
CA THR A 3 8.11 -7.80 13.56
C THR A 3 8.33 -7.16 12.20
N PHE A 4 8.46 -5.83 12.17
CA PHE A 4 8.93 -5.10 11.01
C PHE A 4 9.98 -4.06 11.42
N THR A 5 10.67 -3.48 10.43
CA THR A 5 11.68 -2.45 10.66
C THR A 5 11.25 -1.19 9.92
N ASP A 6 11.25 -0.04 10.61
CA ASP A 6 10.86 1.24 10.05
C ASP A 6 11.96 1.88 9.18
N ALA A 7 11.66 3.02 8.59
CA ALA A 7 12.59 3.76 7.72
C ALA A 7 13.80 4.35 8.48
N ALA A 8 13.74 4.44 9.81
CA ALA A 8 14.84 4.86 10.66
C ALA A 8 15.73 3.69 11.12
N GLY A 9 15.33 2.43 10.84
CA GLY A 9 16.02 1.22 11.26
C GLY A 9 15.56 0.67 12.61
N ASP A 10 14.52 1.26 13.21
CA ASP A 10 13.94 0.77 14.46
C ASP A 10 13.08 -0.46 14.20
N ARG A 11 13.24 -1.47 15.05
CA ARG A 11 12.42 -2.68 15.03
C ARG A 11 11.19 -2.50 15.89
N TRP A 12 10.04 -2.94 15.36
CA TRP A 12 8.72 -2.89 15.99
C TRP A 12 8.17 -4.29 16.13
N THR A 13 7.46 -4.56 17.23
CA THR A 13 6.89 -5.86 17.53
C THR A 13 5.37 -5.80 17.46
N LEU A 14 4.79 -6.74 16.71
CA LEU A 14 3.35 -6.93 16.64
C LEU A 14 3.00 -8.13 17.53
N ASP A 15 2.28 -7.86 18.63
CA ASP A 15 1.82 -8.90 19.58
C ASP A 15 0.32 -8.83 19.74
N LEU A 16 -0.38 -9.67 18.96
CA LEU A 16 -1.84 -9.80 19.05
C LEU A 16 -2.21 -10.95 20.00
N ASN A 17 -2.53 -10.60 21.21
CA ASN A 17 -3.10 -11.52 22.19
C ASN A 17 -4.52 -11.07 22.59
N ILE A 18 -5.23 -11.88 23.36
CA ILE A 18 -6.63 -11.59 23.75
C ILE A 18 -6.77 -10.22 24.45
N ARG A 19 -5.79 -9.84 25.27
CA ARG A 19 -5.78 -8.54 25.96
C ARG A 19 -5.63 -7.40 24.96
N THR A 20 -4.61 -7.50 24.09
CA THR A 20 -4.31 -6.50 23.05
C THR A 20 -5.50 -6.32 22.12
N VAL A 21 -6.08 -7.41 21.64
CA VAL A 21 -7.25 -7.36 20.72
C VAL A 21 -8.48 -6.72 21.39
N ARG A 22 -8.74 -7.02 22.68
CA ARG A 22 -9.82 -6.35 23.41
C ARG A 22 -9.60 -4.84 23.55
N GLU A 23 -8.37 -4.44 23.80
CA GLU A 23 -8.00 -3.04 23.91
C GLU A 23 -8.10 -2.31 22.58
N LEU A 24 -7.61 -2.93 21.50
CA LEU A 24 -7.75 -2.43 20.13
C LEU A 24 -9.22 -2.20 19.76
N ARG A 25 -10.06 -3.19 19.95
CA ARG A 25 -11.50 -3.06 19.66
C ARG A 25 -12.13 -1.89 20.42
N ARG A 26 -11.82 -1.77 21.71
CA ARG A 26 -12.34 -0.67 22.55
C ARG A 26 -11.88 0.69 22.03
N LYS A 27 -10.60 0.83 21.62
CA LYS A 27 -10.04 2.07 21.09
C LYS A 27 -10.63 2.39 19.72
N MET A 28 -10.74 1.41 18.83
CA MET A 28 -11.38 1.57 17.52
C MET A 28 -12.86 1.95 17.62
N ASP A 29 -13.60 1.34 18.55
CA ASP A 29 -15.01 1.70 18.81
C ASP A 29 -15.17 3.12 19.38
N ALA A 30 -14.19 3.60 20.15
CA ALA A 30 -14.18 4.96 20.70
C ALA A 30 -13.83 6.01 19.65
N ASP A 31 -13.01 5.67 18.68
CA ASP A 31 -12.58 6.53 17.56
C ASP A 31 -13.17 6.05 16.23
N ARG A 32 -14.47 6.20 16.10
CA ARG A 32 -15.19 5.82 14.87
C ARG A 32 -14.93 6.73 13.70
N GLU A 33 -14.41 7.92 13.92
CA GLU A 33 -14.03 8.84 12.87
C GLU A 33 -12.85 8.28 12.07
N THR A 34 -11.82 7.81 12.75
CA THR A 34 -10.63 7.19 12.14
C THR A 34 -10.90 5.78 11.63
N PHE A 35 -11.58 4.95 12.43
CA PHE A 35 -11.70 3.52 12.12
C PHE A 35 -13.02 3.11 11.44
N GLY A 36 -13.94 4.05 11.20
CA GLY A 36 -15.14 3.82 10.38
C GLY A 36 -16.09 2.73 10.90
N GLY A 37 -15.91 2.28 12.16
CA GLY A 37 -16.68 1.18 12.74
C GLY A 37 -16.27 -0.22 12.23
N VAL A 38 -15.06 -0.36 11.69
CA VAL A 38 -14.48 -1.65 11.30
C VAL A 38 -14.35 -2.56 12.53
N ASP A 39 -14.92 -3.77 12.47
CA ASP A 39 -14.67 -4.78 13.50
C ASP A 39 -13.33 -5.47 13.22
N PHE A 40 -12.38 -5.32 14.16
CA PHE A 40 -11.07 -5.94 14.07
C PHE A 40 -11.12 -7.47 13.88
N LEU A 41 -12.20 -8.14 14.34
CA LEU A 41 -12.37 -9.59 14.18
C LEU A 41 -13.03 -10.00 12.87
N ASP A 42 -13.59 -9.06 12.10
CA ASP A 42 -14.02 -9.31 10.72
C ASP A 42 -12.83 -9.19 9.76
N PHE A 43 -12.21 -10.33 9.50
CA PHE A 43 -11.00 -10.39 8.66
C PHE A 43 -11.20 -9.79 7.26
N SER A 44 -12.36 -10.01 6.66
CA SER A 44 -12.62 -9.53 5.29
C SER A 44 -12.68 -8.01 5.25
N THR A 45 -13.38 -7.41 6.19
CA THR A 45 -13.49 -5.96 6.33
C THR A 45 -12.15 -5.36 6.74
N LEU A 46 -11.44 -5.98 7.69
CA LEU A 46 -10.10 -5.54 8.10
C LEU A 46 -9.12 -5.57 6.92
N LEU A 47 -9.05 -6.69 6.19
CA LEU A 47 -8.14 -6.83 5.03
C LEU A 47 -8.44 -5.83 3.93
N TYR A 48 -9.73 -5.52 3.71
CA TYR A 48 -10.13 -4.46 2.78
C TYR A 48 -9.67 -3.07 3.27
N SER A 49 -9.88 -2.76 4.55
CA SER A 49 -9.51 -1.47 5.14
C SER A 49 -8.00 -1.25 5.20
N LEU A 50 -7.19 -2.31 5.30
CA LEU A 50 -5.73 -2.24 5.22
C LEU A 50 -5.20 -1.80 3.83
N ASN A 51 -6.07 -1.66 2.81
CA ASN A 51 -5.70 -1.03 1.54
C ASN A 51 -5.68 0.50 1.63
N ASP A 52 -6.36 1.08 2.61
CA ASP A 52 -6.23 2.49 2.95
C ASP A 52 -4.96 2.68 3.78
N VAL A 53 -4.03 3.44 3.23
CA VAL A 53 -2.71 3.67 3.85
C VAL A 53 -2.82 4.43 5.17
N PHE A 54 -3.81 5.30 5.32
CA PHE A 54 -4.04 6.04 6.55
C PHE A 54 -4.62 5.13 7.63
N PHE A 55 -5.66 4.37 7.30
CA PHE A 55 -6.20 3.37 8.21
C PHE A 55 -5.14 2.38 8.69
N ALA A 56 -4.30 1.88 7.78
CA ALA A 56 -3.24 0.93 8.12
C ALA A 56 -2.19 1.56 9.05
N ALA A 57 -1.78 2.82 8.80
CA ALA A 57 -0.82 3.53 9.66
C ALA A 57 -1.40 3.79 11.05
N ASP A 58 -2.66 4.23 11.16
CA ASP A 58 -3.34 4.49 12.43
C ASP A 58 -3.52 3.20 13.23
N LEU A 59 -3.89 2.10 12.57
CA LEU A 59 -4.00 0.80 13.23
C LEU A 59 -2.65 0.29 13.74
N LEU A 60 -1.57 0.42 12.95
CA LEU A 60 -0.22 0.07 13.38
C LEU A 60 0.24 0.94 14.55
N ALA A 61 -0.02 2.26 14.52
CA ALA A 61 0.27 3.16 15.63
C ALA A 61 -0.48 2.76 16.91
N LEU A 62 -1.72 2.30 16.76
CA LEU A 62 -2.53 1.84 17.89
C LEU A 62 -1.98 0.53 18.50
N ILE A 63 -1.51 -0.40 17.66
CA ILE A 63 -0.91 -1.67 18.09
C ILE A 63 0.45 -1.43 18.75
N CYS A 64 1.26 -0.55 18.19
CA CYS A 64 2.61 -0.25 18.67
C CYS A 64 2.63 0.88 19.74
N ALA A 65 1.49 1.32 20.28
CA ALA A 65 1.39 2.49 21.13
C ALA A 65 2.37 2.47 22.32
N ASP A 66 2.49 1.34 23.01
CA ASP A 66 3.41 1.20 24.17
C ASP A 66 4.88 1.33 23.74
N GLU A 67 5.25 0.77 22.56
CA GLU A 67 6.61 0.91 22.03
C GLU A 67 6.89 2.32 21.51
N ILE A 68 5.90 2.99 20.92
CA ILE A 68 5.99 4.39 20.47
C ILE A 68 6.30 5.27 21.66
N GLU A 69 5.54 5.14 22.78
CA GLU A 69 5.77 5.86 24.02
C GLU A 69 7.15 5.55 24.62
N ALA A 70 7.53 4.26 24.68
CA ALA A 70 8.82 3.84 25.22
C ALA A 70 10.02 4.40 24.43
N LYS A 71 9.86 4.65 23.12
CA LYS A 71 10.86 5.27 22.25
C LYS A 71 10.80 6.81 22.25
N GLY A 72 9.88 7.41 23.02
CA GLY A 72 9.69 8.87 23.09
C GLY A 72 9.18 9.49 21.79
N LEU A 73 8.44 8.69 21.00
CA LEU A 73 7.79 9.12 19.77
C LEU A 73 6.30 9.41 20.02
N ASP A 74 5.70 10.12 19.10
CA ASP A 74 4.24 10.24 18.95
C ASP A 74 3.76 9.49 17.69
N ALA A 75 2.45 9.36 17.54
CA ALA A 75 1.86 8.63 16.42
C ALA A 75 2.17 9.28 15.07
N GLU A 76 2.32 10.62 15.00
CA GLU A 76 2.65 11.36 13.79
C GLU A 76 4.08 11.02 13.33
N LYS A 77 5.06 11.11 14.22
CA LYS A 77 6.45 10.73 13.93
C LYS A 77 6.61 9.26 13.60
N PHE A 78 5.82 8.39 14.23
CA PHE A 78 5.77 6.98 13.86
C PHE A 78 5.22 6.81 12.44
N GLY A 79 4.12 7.49 12.09
CA GLY A 79 3.54 7.49 10.73
C GLY A 79 4.53 7.96 9.65
N GLU A 80 5.33 9.01 9.94
CA GLU A 80 6.38 9.48 9.02
C GLU A 80 7.44 8.42 8.71
N ARG A 81 7.64 7.45 9.60
CA ARG A 81 8.59 6.34 9.43
C ARG A 81 8.02 5.17 8.63
N LEU A 82 6.70 5.13 8.42
CA LEU A 82 5.99 4.12 7.64
C LEU A 82 5.89 4.55 6.16
N ARG A 83 7.03 4.68 5.47
CA ARG A 83 7.07 5.16 4.09
C ARG A 83 7.29 4.03 3.08
N GLY A 84 6.57 4.09 1.97
CA GLY A 84 6.78 3.23 0.81
C GLY A 84 6.73 1.74 1.18
N LYS A 85 7.80 1.00 0.90
CA LYS A 85 7.87 -0.44 1.15
C LYS A 85 7.71 -0.80 2.64
N VAL A 86 8.13 0.06 3.56
CA VAL A 86 8.05 -0.19 5.01
C VAL A 86 6.61 -0.40 5.46
N LEU A 87 5.68 0.42 4.97
CA LEU A 87 4.26 0.26 5.31
C LEU A 87 3.71 -1.08 4.80
N PHE A 88 4.10 -1.48 3.58
CA PHE A 88 3.70 -2.80 3.05
C PHE A 88 4.26 -3.94 3.89
N ASP A 89 5.54 -3.90 4.25
CA ASP A 89 6.18 -4.91 5.09
C ASP A 89 5.50 -4.98 6.48
N ALA A 90 5.11 -3.84 7.05
CA ALA A 90 4.36 -3.76 8.30
C ALA A 90 2.95 -4.36 8.19
N ILE A 91 2.24 -4.09 7.08
CA ILE A 91 0.92 -4.68 6.81
C ILE A 91 1.03 -6.20 6.61
N GLU A 92 2.04 -6.68 5.90
CA GLU A 92 2.29 -8.12 5.75
C GLU A 92 2.57 -8.78 7.11
N ALA A 93 3.41 -8.16 7.95
CA ALA A 93 3.68 -8.64 9.29
C ALA A 93 2.42 -8.65 10.18
N LEU A 94 1.60 -7.58 10.12
CA LEU A 94 0.33 -7.51 10.84
C LEU A 94 -0.64 -8.60 10.38
N THR A 95 -0.75 -8.82 9.09
CA THR A 95 -1.61 -9.86 8.51
C THR A 95 -1.18 -11.26 8.97
N ALA A 96 0.13 -11.52 9.00
CA ALA A 96 0.69 -12.78 9.50
C ALA A 96 0.40 -12.97 11.00
N GLU A 97 0.61 -11.93 11.83
CA GLU A 97 0.31 -11.96 13.26
C GLU A 97 -1.18 -12.16 13.53
N TYR A 98 -2.04 -11.51 12.72
CA TYR A 98 -3.49 -11.70 12.81
C TYR A 98 -3.90 -13.14 12.56
N ILE A 99 -3.32 -13.80 11.56
CA ILE A 99 -3.58 -15.21 11.25
C ILE A 99 -3.11 -16.12 12.40
N ASP A 100 -1.93 -15.83 12.95
CA ASP A 100 -1.35 -16.60 14.05
C ASP A 100 -2.09 -16.41 15.38
N PHE A 101 -2.86 -15.32 15.52
CA PHE A 101 -3.76 -15.09 16.65
C PHE A 101 -4.88 -16.16 16.78
N PHE A 102 -5.32 -16.76 15.66
CA PHE A 102 -6.38 -17.78 15.70
C PHE A 102 -5.80 -19.16 16.01
N PRO A 103 -6.23 -19.80 17.12
CA PRO A 103 -5.67 -21.08 17.53
C PRO A 103 -6.13 -22.27 16.67
N ASP A 104 -7.21 -22.09 15.88
CA ASP A 104 -7.73 -23.16 15.03
C ASP A 104 -6.95 -23.23 13.71
N PRO A 105 -6.23 -24.35 13.43
CA PRO A 105 -5.45 -24.51 12.22
C PRO A 105 -6.27 -24.40 10.93
N THR A 106 -7.56 -24.81 10.98
CA THR A 106 -8.44 -24.75 9.81
C THR A 106 -8.78 -23.30 9.46
N THR A 107 -9.08 -22.49 10.46
CA THR A 107 -9.32 -21.05 10.31
C THR A 107 -8.05 -20.36 9.81
N ALA A 108 -6.92 -20.59 10.43
CA ALA A 108 -5.64 -20.03 10.00
C ALA A 108 -5.29 -20.39 8.53
N ALA A 109 -5.52 -21.62 8.12
CA ALA A 109 -5.31 -22.04 6.72
C ALA A 109 -6.25 -21.33 5.74
N LYS A 110 -7.53 -21.16 6.09
CA LYS A 110 -8.49 -20.39 5.27
C LYS A 110 -8.07 -18.93 5.12
N LEU A 111 -7.65 -18.30 6.22
CA LEU A 111 -7.20 -16.91 6.20
C LEU A 111 -5.96 -16.73 5.33
N ARG A 112 -4.97 -17.64 5.44
CA ARG A 112 -3.78 -17.64 4.56
C ARG A 112 -4.16 -17.77 3.08
N ALA A 113 -5.09 -18.66 2.74
CA ALA A 113 -5.56 -18.82 1.37
C ALA A 113 -6.24 -17.55 0.82
N VAL A 114 -6.99 -16.82 1.65
CA VAL A 114 -7.61 -15.54 1.26
C VAL A 114 -6.55 -14.48 1.01
N VAL A 115 -5.54 -14.37 1.89
CA VAL A 115 -4.43 -13.42 1.73
C VAL A 115 -3.66 -13.68 0.44
N GLU A 116 -3.30 -14.95 0.18
CA GLU A 116 -2.56 -15.34 -1.01
C GLU A 116 -3.32 -15.05 -2.30
N LYS A 117 -4.62 -15.34 -2.30
CA LYS A 117 -5.50 -15.01 -3.43
C LYS A 117 -5.56 -13.50 -3.70
N ASN A 118 -5.64 -12.69 -2.63
CA ASN A 118 -5.65 -11.23 -2.78
C ASN A 118 -4.30 -10.70 -3.26
N LYS A 119 -3.18 -11.25 -2.79
CA LYS A 119 -1.83 -10.91 -3.25
C LYS A 119 -1.69 -11.16 -4.75
N THR A 120 -2.02 -12.36 -5.20
CA THR A 120 -1.98 -12.72 -6.62
C THR A 120 -2.86 -11.82 -7.47
N ALA A 121 -4.08 -11.50 -7.00
CA ALA A 121 -4.97 -10.60 -7.73
C ALA A 121 -4.40 -9.17 -7.87
N ARG A 122 -3.73 -8.66 -6.82
CA ARG A 122 -3.06 -7.35 -6.86
C ARG A 122 -1.86 -7.34 -7.80
N GLU A 123 -1.03 -8.38 -7.77
CA GLU A 123 0.13 -8.52 -8.65
C GLU A 123 -0.33 -8.54 -10.11
N THR A 124 -1.35 -9.34 -10.45
CA THR A 124 -1.93 -9.40 -11.80
C THR A 124 -2.50 -8.04 -12.23
N LEU A 125 -3.19 -7.33 -11.34
CA LEU A 125 -3.72 -6.01 -11.63
C LEU A 125 -2.60 -4.99 -11.87
N ALA A 126 -1.56 -5.00 -11.03
CA ALA A 126 -0.40 -4.11 -11.15
C ALA A 126 0.34 -4.34 -12.47
N GLU A 127 0.56 -5.60 -12.87
CA GLU A 127 1.15 -5.96 -14.16
C GLU A 127 0.29 -5.48 -15.34
N THR A 128 -1.03 -5.67 -15.24
CA THR A 128 -1.97 -5.22 -16.29
C THR A 128 -1.94 -3.72 -16.45
N VAL A 129 -1.96 -2.96 -15.33
CA VAL A 129 -1.90 -1.49 -15.34
C VAL A 129 -0.55 -1.00 -15.87
N ALA A 130 0.56 -1.61 -15.44
CA ALA A 130 1.89 -1.25 -15.91
C ALA A 130 2.03 -1.48 -17.43
N LYS A 131 1.49 -2.60 -17.94
CA LYS A 131 1.48 -2.89 -19.38
C LYS A 131 0.65 -1.87 -20.16
N ALA A 132 -0.56 -1.58 -19.70
CA ALA A 132 -1.44 -0.58 -20.34
C ALA A 132 -0.80 0.82 -20.34
N ALA A 133 -0.14 1.20 -19.25
CA ALA A 133 0.57 2.48 -19.17
C ALA A 133 1.76 2.53 -20.16
N SER A 134 2.52 1.44 -20.30
CA SER A 134 3.62 1.36 -21.28
C SER A 134 3.11 1.47 -22.71
N GLU A 135 2.05 0.74 -23.06
CA GLU A 135 1.43 0.80 -24.39
C GLU A 135 0.90 2.20 -24.73
N ALA A 136 0.33 2.91 -23.74
CA ALA A 136 -0.14 4.28 -23.91
C ALA A 136 1.02 5.26 -24.19
N ILE A 137 2.12 5.13 -23.45
CA ILE A 137 3.32 5.95 -23.63
C ILE A 137 3.93 5.70 -25.01
N ASP A 138 4.06 4.44 -25.43
CA ASP A 138 4.62 4.08 -26.74
C ASP A 138 3.80 4.68 -27.88
N LEU A 139 2.45 4.64 -27.78
CA LEU A 139 1.56 5.22 -28.75
C LEU A 139 1.70 6.76 -28.83
N GLU A 140 1.86 7.41 -27.69
CA GLU A 140 2.02 8.87 -27.62
C GLU A 140 3.38 9.30 -28.22
N VAL A 141 4.45 8.56 -27.94
CA VAL A 141 5.77 8.76 -28.54
C VAL A 141 5.71 8.56 -30.06
N GLU A 142 5.07 7.50 -30.56
CA GLU A 142 4.92 7.26 -31.99
C GLU A 142 4.16 8.40 -32.69
N ASN A 143 3.09 8.89 -32.08
CA ASN A 143 2.32 10.03 -32.60
C ASN A 143 3.15 11.32 -32.64
N ALA A 144 3.92 11.62 -31.57
CA ALA A 144 4.81 12.77 -31.52
C ALA A 144 5.92 12.71 -32.60
N VAL A 145 6.54 11.54 -32.78
CA VAL A 145 7.53 11.33 -33.84
C VAL A 145 6.94 11.55 -35.24
N ARG A 146 5.73 11.03 -35.49
CA ARG A 146 5.03 11.21 -36.76
C ARG A 146 4.71 12.66 -37.04
N GLU A 147 4.33 13.43 -36.02
CA GLU A 147 4.00 14.86 -36.14
C GLU A 147 5.26 15.71 -36.40
N LEU A 148 6.39 15.40 -35.73
CA LEU A 148 7.68 16.03 -35.97
C LEU A 148 8.17 15.75 -37.41
N GLY A 149 7.98 14.55 -37.91
CA GLY A 149 8.32 14.18 -39.29
C GLY A 149 7.52 14.99 -40.32
N ARG A 150 6.24 15.23 -40.06
CA ARG A 150 5.38 16.09 -40.92
C ARG A 150 5.85 17.55 -40.95
N LEU A 151 6.19 18.09 -39.78
CA LEU A 151 6.69 19.49 -39.70
C LEU A 151 8.04 19.67 -40.37
N SER A 152 8.91 18.67 -40.30
CA SER A 152 10.20 18.68 -41.00
C SER A 152 10.06 18.66 -42.53
N SER A 153 9.13 17.84 -43.05
CA SER A 153 8.87 17.77 -44.50
C SER A 153 8.26 19.06 -45.06
N ALA A 154 7.35 19.69 -44.30
CA ALA A 154 6.73 20.96 -44.70
C ALA A 154 7.73 22.14 -44.78
N LYS A 155 8.84 22.07 -44.03
CA LYS A 155 9.87 23.08 -44.01
C LYS A 155 10.86 22.98 -45.17
N SER A 156 11.05 21.79 -45.73
CA SER A 156 11.93 21.61 -46.92
C SER A 156 11.26 22.05 -48.21
N ASP A 157 9.93 21.89 -48.34
CA ASP A 157 9.19 22.34 -49.53
C ASP A 157 9.06 23.87 -49.64
N SER A 158 9.22 24.59 -48.54
CA SER A 158 9.19 26.09 -48.54
C SER A 158 10.52 26.74 -48.91
N ALA A 159 11.60 25.98 -49.00
CA ALA A 159 12.96 26.52 -49.28
C ALA A 159 13.36 26.47 -50.76
N GLU A 160 12.59 25.80 -51.63
CA GLU A 160 12.94 25.60 -53.05
C GLU A 160 12.26 26.60 -54.00
N GLY A 161 11.53 27.60 -53.47
CA GLY A 161 10.78 28.62 -54.25
C GLY A 161 11.43 29.98 -54.46
N ALA A 162 12.71 30.18 -54.07
CA ALA A 162 13.38 31.48 -54.25
C ALA A 162 14.52 31.37 -55.29
N SER A 163 14.20 31.42 -56.59
CA SER A 163 15.16 31.75 -57.63
C SER A 163 15.23 33.27 -57.79
N PRO A 164 16.42 33.89 -57.87
CA PRO A 164 16.58 35.31 -58.16
C PRO A 164 16.62 35.48 -59.66
N GLU A 165 15.82 36.42 -60.18
CA GLU A 165 16.09 37.18 -61.41
C GLU A 165 16.91 38.41 -61.11
#